data_72308986e49dab639c9f09e6b9c68a97
#
_entry.id   72308986e49dab639c9f09e6b9c68a97
#
_cell.length_a   1.000
_cell.length_b   1.000
_cell.length_c   1.000
_cell.angle_alpha   90.00
_cell.angle_beta   90.00
_cell.angle_gamma   90.00
#
_symmetry.space_group_name_H-M   'P 1'
#
loop_
_entity.id
_entity.type
_entity.pdbx_description
1 polymer ?
#
loop_
_entity_poly.entity_id
_entity_poly.type
_entity_poly.pdbx_seq_one_letter_code
_entity_poly.pdbx_strand_id
1 'polypeptide(L)'
;MAGVWTAHEKQSYLNALTDSWITYVSADVPRMVVLSDVELAHLAAFGSQSGTVLIAGTGSIAVHRSSDGQWQRVGGWGPRIDDAGGGFWMGREALTAVARMVDGRGPDTLLIRPVAAYLRTNAEDIDHVALRLRRATVDGAARLARAVLTYADEGDAVAQEIRSSAVRELVKLVSGFPASSPVALYGSLFGNAPFASAVKAEVPQASVTVLEDVLQGAIAALPTP
;
A
#
# COMPACT_ATOMS: atom_id res chain seq x y z
N MET A 1 5.68 -2.36 -9.80
CA MET A 1 6.76 -2.25 -8.78
C MET A 1 6.66 -0.86 -8.17
N ALA A 2 6.22 -0.78 -6.93
CA ALA A 2 6.36 0.45 -6.17
C ALA A 2 7.81 0.52 -5.68
N GLY A 3 8.53 1.56 -6.00
CA GLY A 3 9.91 1.71 -5.60
C GLY A 3 10.39 3.14 -5.76
N VAL A 4 11.24 3.59 -4.84
CA VAL A 4 12.02 4.81 -5.04
C VAL A 4 13.08 4.49 -6.07
N TRP A 5 12.88 4.94 -7.29
CA TRP A 5 13.81 4.72 -8.38
C TRP A 5 15.04 5.61 -8.20
N THR A 6 16.20 5.05 -8.44
CA THR A 6 17.44 5.83 -8.49
C THR A 6 17.41 6.80 -9.69
N ALA A 7 18.19 7.85 -9.63
CA ALA A 7 18.33 8.77 -10.76
C ALA A 7 18.76 8.04 -12.05
N HIS A 8 19.59 6.99 -11.91
CA HIS A 8 20.03 6.17 -13.03
C HIS A 8 18.88 5.36 -13.66
N GLU A 9 18.03 4.74 -12.83
CA GLU A 9 16.86 3.99 -13.33
C GLU A 9 15.89 4.91 -14.06
N LYS A 10 15.59 6.09 -13.49
CA LYS A 10 14.73 7.09 -14.16
C LYS A 10 15.30 7.53 -15.49
N GLN A 11 16.60 7.79 -15.56
CA GLN A 11 17.25 8.19 -16.81
C GLN A 11 17.19 7.07 -17.86
N SER A 12 17.37 5.82 -17.46
CA SER A 12 17.24 4.67 -18.35
C SER A 12 15.83 4.56 -18.95
N TYR A 13 14.78 4.72 -18.14
CA TYR A 13 13.40 4.73 -18.63
C TYR A 13 13.12 5.92 -19.54
N LEU A 14 13.61 7.11 -19.18
CA LEU A 14 13.43 8.31 -19.98
C LEU A 14 14.06 8.13 -21.37
N ASN A 15 15.26 7.56 -21.44
CA ASN A 15 15.92 7.27 -22.70
C ASN A 15 15.10 6.29 -23.56
N ALA A 16 14.63 5.18 -22.95
CA ALA A 16 13.81 4.19 -23.65
C ALA A 16 12.48 4.79 -24.18
N LEU A 17 11.83 5.66 -23.41
CA LEU A 17 10.62 6.37 -23.84
C LEU A 17 10.92 7.33 -24.99
N THR A 18 12.04 8.06 -24.92
CA THR A 18 12.49 9.00 -25.96
C THR A 18 12.77 8.27 -27.27
N ASP A 19 13.50 7.15 -27.21
CA ASP A 19 13.82 6.32 -28.36
C ASP A 19 12.55 5.73 -29.01
N SER A 20 11.62 5.27 -28.17
CA SER A 20 10.32 4.77 -28.64
C SER A 20 9.50 5.87 -29.30
N TRP A 21 9.47 7.08 -28.72
CA TRP A 21 8.76 8.22 -29.29
C TRP A 21 9.31 8.59 -30.67
N ILE A 22 10.63 8.72 -30.79
CA ILE A 22 11.30 9.01 -32.06
C ILE A 22 10.98 7.95 -33.10
N THR A 23 10.98 6.66 -32.71
CA THR A 23 10.76 5.53 -33.60
C THR A 23 9.33 5.44 -34.12
N TYR A 24 8.34 5.66 -33.27
CA TYR A 24 6.93 5.38 -33.61
C TYR A 24 6.08 6.61 -33.88
N VAL A 25 6.44 7.77 -33.33
CA VAL A 25 5.63 8.99 -33.46
C VAL A 25 6.22 9.94 -34.51
N SER A 26 7.53 9.91 -34.73
CA SER A 26 8.25 10.73 -35.72
C SER A 26 7.97 12.24 -35.59
N ALA A 27 7.74 12.72 -34.38
CA ALA A 27 7.47 14.14 -34.08
C ALA A 27 8.51 14.64 -33.07
N ASP A 28 8.52 15.94 -32.82
CA ASP A 28 9.37 16.55 -31.80
C ASP A 28 9.14 15.85 -30.45
N VAL A 29 10.25 15.53 -29.74
CA VAL A 29 10.19 14.88 -28.44
C VAL A 29 9.61 15.86 -27.42
N PRO A 30 8.45 15.55 -26.79
CA PRO A 30 7.89 16.41 -25.78
C PRO A 30 8.77 16.40 -24.53
N ARG A 31 8.63 17.41 -23.68
CA ARG A 31 9.26 17.39 -22.36
C ARG A 31 8.69 16.24 -21.54
N MET A 32 9.51 15.24 -21.27
CA MET A 32 9.13 14.06 -20.49
C MET A 32 9.76 14.11 -19.09
N VAL A 33 9.02 13.68 -18.08
CA VAL A 33 9.49 13.50 -16.70
C VAL A 33 9.06 12.15 -16.21
N VAL A 34 9.97 11.39 -15.62
CA VAL A 34 9.69 10.09 -15.00
C VAL A 34 9.67 10.27 -13.49
N LEU A 35 8.52 10.01 -12.89
CA LEU A 35 8.30 10.05 -11.44
C LEU A 35 7.95 8.63 -10.95
N SER A 36 8.41 8.29 -9.75
CA SER A 36 7.87 7.14 -9.04
C SER A 36 6.45 7.45 -8.54
N ASP A 37 5.70 6.42 -8.18
CA ASP A 37 4.38 6.57 -7.55
C ASP A 37 4.42 7.42 -6.28
N VAL A 38 5.49 7.29 -5.50
CA VAL A 38 5.72 8.09 -4.28
C VAL A 38 5.93 9.57 -4.60
N GLU A 39 6.78 9.87 -5.60
CA GLU A 39 7.03 11.25 -6.01
C GLU A 39 5.79 11.91 -6.63
N LEU A 40 5.03 11.12 -7.40
CA LEU A 40 3.76 11.57 -7.96
C LEU A 40 2.76 11.90 -6.85
N ALA A 41 2.62 11.01 -5.85
CA ALA A 41 1.75 11.24 -4.69
C ALA A 41 2.20 12.44 -3.85
N HIS A 42 3.51 12.62 -3.65
CA HIS A 42 4.05 13.78 -2.95
C HIS A 42 3.77 15.09 -3.71
N LEU A 43 4.01 15.10 -5.02
CA LEU A 43 3.73 16.25 -5.87
C LEU A 43 2.25 16.65 -5.82
N ALA A 44 1.35 15.64 -5.88
CA ALA A 44 -0.08 15.86 -5.78
C ALA A 44 -0.52 16.45 -4.43
N ALA A 45 0.11 16.01 -3.34
CA ALA A 45 -0.26 16.42 -1.98
C ALA A 45 0.33 17.79 -1.59
N PHE A 46 1.57 18.04 -1.97
CA PHE A 46 2.38 19.12 -1.38
C PHE A 46 3.09 19.99 -2.41
N GLY A 47 3.02 19.64 -3.70
CA GLY A 47 3.80 20.33 -4.74
C GLY A 47 5.31 20.23 -4.43
N SER A 48 5.96 21.40 -4.31
CA SER A 48 7.38 21.50 -3.94
C SER A 48 7.63 21.62 -2.43
N GLN A 49 6.57 21.68 -1.62
CA GLN A 49 6.69 21.87 -0.18
C GLN A 49 7.11 20.59 0.55
N SER A 50 7.57 20.74 1.79
CA SER A 50 7.87 19.63 2.70
C SER A 50 6.59 18.87 3.08
N GLY A 51 6.69 17.54 3.17
CA GLY A 51 5.57 16.69 3.56
C GLY A 51 5.93 15.22 3.57
N THR A 52 5.07 14.42 4.15
CA THR A 52 5.21 12.96 4.24
C THR A 52 4.09 12.28 3.47
N VAL A 53 4.41 11.32 2.63
CA VAL A 53 3.43 10.44 1.99
C VAL A 53 3.53 9.06 2.62
N LEU A 54 2.41 8.54 3.10
CA LEU A 54 2.24 7.15 3.53
C LEU A 54 1.42 6.41 2.47
N ILE A 55 2.03 5.43 1.83
CA ILE A 55 1.36 4.59 0.84
C ILE A 55 1.02 3.23 1.44
N ALA A 56 -0.24 2.82 1.32
CA ALA A 56 -0.71 1.49 1.65
C ALA A 56 -1.59 0.93 0.51
N GLY A 57 -1.00 0.02 -0.26
CA GLY A 57 -1.62 -0.71 -1.36
C GLY A 57 -1.31 -2.20 -1.22
N THR A 58 -0.75 -2.84 -2.25
CA THR A 58 -0.21 -4.20 -2.13
C THR A 58 0.88 -4.29 -1.07
N GLY A 59 1.80 -3.33 -1.04
CA GLY A 59 2.81 -3.13 0.00
C GLY A 59 2.57 -1.86 0.81
N SER A 60 3.56 -1.47 1.63
CA SER A 60 3.53 -0.25 2.43
C SER A 60 4.88 0.46 2.45
N ILE A 61 4.85 1.78 2.39
CA ILE A 61 6.04 2.65 2.41
C ILE A 61 5.66 4.04 2.90
N ALA A 62 6.55 4.68 3.64
CA ALA A 62 6.47 6.09 3.93
C ALA A 62 7.69 6.83 3.40
N VAL A 63 7.46 8.02 2.85
CA VAL A 63 8.52 8.88 2.31
C VAL A 63 8.27 10.31 2.76
N HIS A 64 9.29 10.93 3.28
CA HIS A 64 9.30 12.33 3.68
C HIS A 64 10.22 13.14 2.75
N ARG A 65 9.75 14.29 2.32
CA ARG A 65 10.56 15.30 1.66
C ARG A 65 10.70 16.50 2.59
N SER A 66 11.93 16.81 2.96
CA SER A 66 12.25 17.95 3.83
C SER A 66 12.20 19.29 3.07
N SER A 67 12.24 20.39 3.79
CA SER A 67 12.19 21.74 3.22
C SER A 67 13.40 22.09 2.34
N ASP A 68 14.55 21.45 2.57
CA ASP A 68 15.74 21.54 1.71
C ASP A 68 15.73 20.59 0.51
N GLY A 69 14.61 19.85 0.34
CA GLY A 69 14.37 18.97 -0.80
C GLY A 69 14.95 17.55 -0.65
N GLN A 70 15.50 17.19 0.51
CA GLN A 70 16.03 15.85 0.74
C GLN A 70 14.91 14.83 0.94
N TRP A 71 15.12 13.62 0.42
CA TRP A 71 14.17 12.52 0.55
C TRP A 71 14.64 11.50 1.59
N GLN A 72 13.74 11.11 2.46
CA GLN A 72 13.93 10.05 3.45
C GLN A 72 12.84 9.00 3.28
N ARG A 73 13.21 7.72 3.33
CA ARG A 73 12.31 6.59 3.16
C ARG A 73 12.32 5.68 4.38
N VAL A 74 11.13 5.20 4.76
CA VAL A 74 10.92 4.14 5.77
C VAL A 74 10.00 3.08 5.16
N GLY A 75 10.36 1.81 5.29
CA GLY A 75 9.62 0.69 4.69
C GLY A 75 9.85 0.53 3.18
N GLY A 76 8.92 -0.15 2.50
CA GLY A 76 9.00 -0.39 1.06
C GLY A 76 10.11 -1.37 0.67
N TRP A 77 10.37 -2.38 1.51
CA TRP A 77 11.36 -3.43 1.26
C TRP A 77 10.81 -4.59 0.43
N GLY A 78 9.53 -4.54 0.13
CA GLY A 78 8.82 -5.58 -0.59
C GLY A 78 8.23 -6.67 0.32
N PRO A 79 7.22 -7.40 -0.19
CA PRO A 79 6.36 -8.27 0.62
C PRO A 79 7.09 -9.49 1.20
N ARG A 80 8.27 -9.84 0.70
CA ARG A 80 9.08 -10.95 1.23
C ARG A 80 9.92 -10.57 2.43
N ILE A 81 10.23 -9.30 2.59
CA ILE A 81 11.11 -8.78 3.64
C ILE A 81 10.29 -8.08 4.71
N ASP A 82 9.36 -7.21 4.28
CA ASP A 82 8.61 -6.33 5.16
C ASP A 82 7.24 -6.00 4.53
N ASP A 83 6.97 -4.72 4.24
CA ASP A 83 5.68 -4.17 3.79
C ASP A 83 4.54 -4.42 4.81
N ALA A 84 4.89 -4.44 6.11
CA ALA A 84 3.93 -4.64 7.18
C ALA A 84 2.83 -3.57 7.16
N GLY A 85 1.59 -3.99 7.37
CA GLY A 85 0.41 -3.14 7.23
C GLY A 85 -0.12 -2.99 5.80
N GLY A 86 0.63 -3.44 4.78
CA GLY A 86 0.18 -3.50 3.40
C GLY A 86 -0.76 -4.67 3.11
N GLY A 87 -1.37 -4.65 1.92
CA GLY A 87 -2.38 -5.64 1.54
C GLY A 87 -1.85 -7.07 1.48
N PHE A 88 -0.62 -7.26 1.03
CA PHE A 88 -0.01 -8.58 1.03
C PHE A 88 0.17 -9.11 2.47
N TRP A 89 0.64 -8.25 3.38
CA TRP A 89 0.80 -8.59 4.79
C TRP A 89 -0.54 -8.96 5.42
N MET A 90 -1.60 -8.15 5.24
CA MET A 90 -2.96 -8.47 5.71
C MET A 90 -3.46 -9.80 5.17
N GLY A 91 -3.26 -10.07 3.88
CA GLY A 91 -3.69 -11.31 3.25
C GLY A 91 -2.95 -12.53 3.78
N ARG A 92 -1.66 -12.40 4.05
CA ARG A 92 -0.85 -13.45 4.70
C ARG A 92 -1.35 -13.72 6.12
N GLU A 93 -1.67 -12.68 6.90
CA GLU A 93 -2.24 -12.84 8.24
C GLU A 93 -3.61 -13.52 8.19
N ALA A 94 -4.45 -13.24 7.18
CA ALA A 94 -5.71 -13.94 6.99
C ALA A 94 -5.51 -15.44 6.70
N LEU A 95 -4.57 -15.80 5.82
CA LEU A 95 -4.22 -17.20 5.55
C LEU A 95 -3.71 -17.88 6.83
N THR A 96 -2.86 -17.20 7.60
CA THR A 96 -2.31 -17.69 8.86
C THR A 96 -3.40 -17.90 9.92
N ALA A 97 -4.35 -16.96 10.03
CA ALA A 97 -5.46 -17.04 10.97
C ALA A 97 -6.36 -18.24 10.65
N VAL A 98 -6.72 -18.45 9.38
CA VAL A 98 -7.52 -19.60 8.96
C VAL A 98 -6.76 -20.91 9.17
N ALA A 99 -5.45 -20.96 8.91
CA ALA A 99 -4.66 -22.16 9.22
C ALA A 99 -4.67 -22.49 10.72
N ARG A 100 -4.54 -21.49 11.59
CA ARG A 100 -4.62 -21.67 13.05
C ARG A 100 -6.01 -22.12 13.51
N MET A 101 -7.08 -21.58 12.91
CA MET A 101 -8.45 -22.02 13.17
C MET A 101 -8.63 -23.49 12.79
N VAL A 102 -8.20 -23.90 11.60
CA VAL A 102 -8.28 -25.29 11.10
C VAL A 102 -7.51 -26.26 12.01
N ASP A 103 -6.37 -25.85 12.55
CA ASP A 103 -5.57 -26.64 13.51
C ASP A 103 -6.13 -26.61 14.94
N GLY A 104 -7.18 -25.87 15.26
CA GLY A 104 -7.69 -25.67 16.62
C GLY A 104 -6.77 -24.82 17.51
N ARG A 105 -5.80 -24.09 16.95
CA ARG A 105 -4.86 -23.21 17.65
C ARG A 105 -5.28 -21.74 17.67
N GLY A 106 -6.34 -21.40 16.98
CA GLY A 106 -6.88 -20.04 16.87
C GLY A 106 -8.39 -20.02 16.99
N PRO A 107 -8.97 -18.83 17.20
CA PRO A 107 -10.41 -18.67 17.26
C PRO A 107 -11.06 -18.87 15.88
N ASP A 108 -12.37 -19.14 15.90
CA ASP A 108 -13.18 -19.15 14.70
C ASP A 108 -13.20 -17.78 14.04
N THR A 109 -13.20 -17.77 12.69
CA THR A 109 -13.25 -16.54 11.91
C THR A 109 -14.00 -16.72 10.61
N LEU A 110 -14.77 -15.71 10.23
CA LEU A 110 -15.46 -15.65 8.93
C LEU A 110 -14.47 -15.51 7.77
N LEU A 111 -13.22 -15.19 8.03
CA LEU A 111 -12.16 -15.13 7.01
C LEU A 111 -11.94 -16.48 6.30
N ILE A 112 -12.42 -17.58 6.85
CA ILE A 112 -12.40 -18.88 6.14
C ILE A 112 -13.11 -18.79 4.79
N ARG A 113 -14.18 -17.99 4.67
CA ARG A 113 -14.94 -17.83 3.44
C ARG A 113 -14.14 -17.23 2.29
N PRO A 114 -13.54 -16.01 2.44
CA PRO A 114 -12.70 -15.44 1.39
C PRO A 114 -11.41 -16.23 1.18
N VAL A 115 -10.85 -16.86 2.21
CA VAL A 115 -9.66 -17.72 2.08
C VAL A 115 -9.99 -18.98 1.28
N ALA A 116 -11.12 -19.65 1.53
CA ALA A 116 -11.54 -20.82 0.75
C ALA A 116 -11.79 -20.43 -0.72
N ALA A 117 -12.44 -19.29 -0.97
CA ALA A 117 -12.61 -18.77 -2.34
C ALA A 117 -11.26 -18.50 -3.02
N TYR A 118 -10.31 -17.90 -2.32
CA TYR A 118 -8.93 -17.67 -2.81
C TYR A 118 -8.23 -19.00 -3.15
N LEU A 119 -8.43 -20.03 -2.32
CA LEU A 119 -7.89 -21.38 -2.49
C LEU A 119 -8.68 -22.24 -3.50
N ARG A 120 -9.80 -21.71 -4.03
CA ARG A 120 -10.73 -22.42 -4.93
C ARG A 120 -11.28 -23.69 -4.32
N THR A 121 -11.80 -23.58 -3.11
CA THR A 121 -12.46 -24.67 -2.36
C THR A 121 -13.71 -24.18 -1.64
N ASN A 122 -14.47 -25.11 -1.02
CA ASN A 122 -15.62 -24.79 -0.19
C ASN A 122 -15.17 -24.52 1.25
N ALA A 123 -15.66 -23.44 1.86
CA ALA A 123 -15.36 -23.08 3.25
C ALA A 123 -15.92 -24.07 4.29
N GLU A 124 -16.95 -24.84 3.94
CA GLU A 124 -17.55 -25.86 4.81
C GLU A 124 -16.76 -27.17 4.85
N ASP A 125 -15.89 -27.40 3.86
CA ASP A 125 -15.01 -28.57 3.77
C ASP A 125 -13.65 -28.23 4.39
N ILE A 126 -13.58 -28.32 5.70
CA ILE A 126 -12.40 -27.98 6.50
C ILE A 126 -11.16 -28.80 6.10
N ASP A 127 -11.36 -30.11 5.81
CA ASP A 127 -10.26 -30.99 5.40
C ASP A 127 -9.68 -30.56 4.05
N HIS A 128 -10.55 -30.16 3.11
CA HIS A 128 -10.10 -29.68 1.82
C HIS A 128 -9.47 -28.28 1.92
N VAL A 129 -9.97 -27.38 2.80
CA VAL A 129 -9.33 -26.12 3.12
C VAL A 129 -7.91 -26.36 3.66
N ALA A 130 -7.74 -27.28 4.63
CA ALA A 130 -6.43 -27.66 5.18
C ALA A 130 -5.46 -28.17 4.09
N LEU A 131 -5.95 -29.06 3.23
CA LEU A 131 -5.16 -29.59 2.12
C LEU A 131 -4.69 -28.49 1.15
N ARG A 132 -5.58 -27.55 0.83
CA ARG A 132 -5.29 -26.42 -0.06
C ARG A 132 -4.33 -25.42 0.57
N LEU A 133 -4.49 -25.10 1.85
CA LEU A 133 -3.57 -24.22 2.60
C LEU A 133 -2.14 -24.73 2.57
N ARG A 134 -1.92 -26.04 2.73
CA ARG A 134 -0.57 -26.65 2.67
C ARG A 134 0.13 -26.46 1.33
N ARG A 135 -0.62 -26.23 0.25
CA ARG A 135 -0.13 -26.04 -1.11
C ARG A 135 -0.28 -24.60 -1.59
N ALA A 136 -0.81 -23.72 -0.73
CA ALA A 136 -1.02 -22.33 -1.09
C ALA A 136 0.31 -21.61 -1.29
N THR A 137 0.39 -20.84 -2.37
CA THR A 137 1.40 -19.81 -2.49
C THR A 137 0.83 -18.52 -1.90
N VAL A 138 1.67 -17.71 -1.30
CA VAL A 138 1.26 -16.39 -0.82
C VAL A 138 1.21 -15.33 -1.94
N ASP A 139 1.59 -15.72 -3.16
CA ASP A 139 1.53 -14.85 -4.33
C ASP A 139 0.08 -14.43 -4.59
N GLY A 140 -0.18 -13.14 -4.58
CA GLY A 140 -1.52 -12.59 -4.74
C GLY A 140 -2.36 -12.53 -3.45
N ALA A 141 -1.81 -12.88 -2.28
CA ALA A 141 -2.51 -12.76 -0.99
C ALA A 141 -3.06 -11.35 -0.71
N ALA A 142 -2.47 -10.32 -1.30
CA ALA A 142 -2.97 -8.94 -1.22
C ALA A 142 -4.46 -8.80 -1.62
N ARG A 143 -4.99 -9.71 -2.42
CA ARG A 143 -6.42 -9.74 -2.78
C ARG A 143 -7.33 -9.99 -1.59
N LEU A 144 -6.83 -10.66 -0.54
CA LEU A 144 -7.57 -10.92 0.69
C LEU A 144 -7.71 -9.68 1.59
N ALA A 145 -6.87 -8.66 1.42
CA ALA A 145 -6.89 -7.48 2.27
C ALA A 145 -8.25 -6.77 2.29
N ARG A 146 -8.90 -6.66 1.13
CA ARG A 146 -10.25 -6.08 1.07
C ARG A 146 -11.24 -6.88 1.91
N ALA A 147 -11.20 -8.21 1.83
CA ALA A 147 -12.06 -9.07 2.64
C ALA A 147 -11.74 -8.92 4.13
N VAL A 148 -10.48 -8.83 4.53
CA VAL A 148 -10.09 -8.55 5.92
C VAL A 148 -10.75 -7.27 6.41
N LEU A 149 -10.68 -6.18 5.65
CA LEU A 149 -11.28 -4.91 6.03
C LEU A 149 -12.82 -5.01 6.09
N THR A 150 -13.45 -5.67 5.12
CA THR A 150 -14.91 -5.89 5.11
C THR A 150 -15.36 -6.68 6.34
N TYR A 151 -14.75 -7.83 6.63
CA TYR A 151 -15.12 -8.65 7.78
C TYR A 151 -14.78 -8.00 9.12
N ALA A 152 -13.76 -7.14 9.17
CA ALA A 152 -13.48 -6.32 10.34
C ALA A 152 -14.60 -5.31 10.59
N ASP A 153 -15.15 -4.70 9.55
CA ASP A 153 -16.29 -3.77 9.64
C ASP A 153 -17.58 -4.51 10.02
N GLU A 154 -17.73 -5.77 9.63
CA GLU A 154 -18.85 -6.66 10.00
C GLU A 154 -18.70 -7.28 11.42
N GLY A 155 -17.61 -7.01 12.13
CA GLY A 155 -17.42 -7.39 13.52
C GLY A 155 -16.66 -8.70 13.75
N ASP A 156 -16.05 -9.31 12.72
CA ASP A 156 -15.17 -10.48 12.93
C ASP A 156 -13.95 -10.08 13.75
N ALA A 157 -13.78 -10.68 14.93
CA ALA A 157 -12.73 -10.29 15.89
C ALA A 157 -11.31 -10.52 15.36
N VAL A 158 -11.10 -11.57 14.57
CA VAL A 158 -9.80 -11.88 13.97
C VAL A 158 -9.46 -10.86 12.89
N ALA A 159 -10.42 -10.53 12.05
CA ALA A 159 -10.25 -9.50 11.02
C ALA A 159 -10.00 -8.11 11.64
N GLN A 160 -10.68 -7.77 12.74
CA GLN A 160 -10.44 -6.55 13.52
C GLN A 160 -9.01 -6.48 14.07
N GLU A 161 -8.49 -7.59 14.61
CA GLU A 161 -7.12 -7.63 15.12
C GLU A 161 -6.09 -7.48 13.99
N ILE A 162 -6.31 -8.12 12.83
CA ILE A 162 -5.45 -7.95 11.66
C ILE A 162 -5.46 -6.48 11.21
N ARG A 163 -6.65 -5.86 11.12
CA ARG A 163 -6.79 -4.44 10.77
C ARG A 163 -6.05 -3.54 11.77
N SER A 164 -6.26 -3.75 13.06
CA SER A 164 -5.63 -2.95 14.12
C SER A 164 -4.11 -3.10 14.10
N SER A 165 -3.62 -4.31 13.86
CA SER A 165 -2.19 -4.56 13.71
C SER A 165 -1.62 -3.84 12.49
N ALA A 166 -2.35 -3.86 11.35
CA ALA A 166 -1.93 -3.14 10.16
C ALA A 166 -1.87 -1.62 10.39
N VAL A 167 -2.83 -1.04 11.10
CA VAL A 167 -2.80 0.38 11.50
C VAL A 167 -1.53 0.68 12.28
N ARG A 168 -1.23 -0.12 13.32
CA ARG A 168 -0.01 0.05 14.13
C ARG A 168 1.27 -0.01 13.30
N GLU A 169 1.36 -0.94 12.35
CA GLU A 169 2.55 -1.04 11.50
C GLU A 169 2.68 0.17 10.56
N LEU A 170 1.58 0.64 9.97
CA LEU A 170 1.61 1.84 9.12
C LEU A 170 1.99 3.11 9.91
N VAL A 171 1.49 3.25 11.14
CA VAL A 171 1.84 4.39 12.01
C VAL A 171 3.33 4.40 12.34
N LYS A 172 3.95 3.24 12.57
CA LYS A 172 5.40 3.13 12.80
C LYS A 172 6.21 3.71 11.63
N LEU A 173 5.74 3.56 10.39
CA LEU A 173 6.45 4.07 9.21
C LEU A 173 6.58 5.60 9.23
N VAL A 174 5.62 6.31 9.79
CA VAL A 174 5.62 7.78 9.81
C VAL A 174 6.09 8.37 11.14
N SER A 175 6.15 7.58 12.20
CA SER A 175 6.47 8.07 13.56
C SER A 175 7.88 8.66 13.70
N GLY A 176 8.81 8.30 12.82
CA GLY A 176 10.18 8.83 12.80
C GLY A 176 10.32 10.18 12.10
N PHE A 177 9.29 10.66 11.40
CA PHE A 177 9.31 11.94 10.71
C PHE A 177 8.81 13.09 11.61
N PRO A 178 9.13 14.36 11.28
CA PRO A 178 8.76 15.50 12.12
C PRO A 178 7.25 15.56 12.36
N ALA A 179 6.83 15.76 13.62
CA ALA A 179 5.42 15.86 13.99
C ALA A 179 4.72 17.06 13.34
N SER A 180 5.48 18.10 12.98
CA SER A 180 4.98 19.27 12.25
C SER A 180 4.80 19.03 10.75
N SER A 181 5.32 17.93 10.21
CA SER A 181 5.19 17.60 8.78
C SER A 181 3.77 17.11 8.47
N PRO A 182 3.07 17.69 7.49
CA PRO A 182 1.79 17.16 7.06
C PRO A 182 1.96 15.76 6.45
N VAL A 183 0.95 14.89 6.62
CA VAL A 183 0.93 13.53 6.09
C VAL A 183 -0.19 13.38 5.07
N ALA A 184 0.13 12.83 3.92
CA ALA A 184 -0.82 12.40 2.92
C ALA A 184 -0.88 10.87 2.86
N LEU A 185 -2.08 10.31 3.02
CA LEU A 185 -2.36 8.88 2.89
C LEU A 185 -2.74 8.58 1.45
N TYR A 186 -2.10 7.62 0.82
CA TYR A 186 -2.37 7.20 -0.55
C TYR A 186 -2.33 5.68 -0.71
N GLY A 187 -3.17 5.16 -1.60
CA GLY A 187 -3.20 3.74 -1.95
C GLY A 187 -4.55 3.08 -1.70
N SER A 188 -4.73 1.92 -2.31
CA SER A 188 -6.03 1.25 -2.39
C SER A 188 -6.65 0.83 -1.05
N LEU A 189 -5.84 0.65 0.00
CA LEU A 189 -6.36 0.31 1.33
C LEU A 189 -7.09 1.49 1.99
N PHE A 190 -6.69 2.71 1.72
CA PHE A 190 -7.35 3.92 2.23
C PHE A 190 -8.70 4.20 1.57
N GLY A 191 -9.08 3.46 0.54
CA GLY A 191 -10.46 3.43 0.03
C GLY A 191 -11.47 2.81 1.01
N ASN A 192 -11.02 2.07 2.05
CA ASN A 192 -11.86 1.68 3.19
C ASN A 192 -11.85 2.82 4.22
N ALA A 193 -12.96 3.53 4.34
CA ALA A 193 -13.07 4.71 5.19
C ALA A 193 -12.82 4.44 6.69
N PRO A 194 -13.32 3.34 7.31
CA PRO A 194 -12.97 2.98 8.68
C PRO A 194 -11.46 2.77 8.89
N PHE A 195 -10.79 2.11 7.94
CA PHE A 195 -9.35 1.88 8.00
C PHE A 195 -8.56 3.20 7.88
N ALA A 196 -8.90 4.03 6.89
CA ALA A 196 -8.28 5.34 6.71
C ALA A 196 -8.46 6.22 7.95
N SER A 197 -9.65 6.22 8.55
CA SER A 197 -9.95 6.97 9.78
C SER A 197 -9.14 6.47 10.97
N ALA A 198 -8.96 5.14 11.12
CA ALA A 198 -8.15 4.56 12.18
C ALA A 198 -6.68 4.96 12.04
N VAL A 199 -6.10 4.86 10.84
CA VAL A 199 -4.72 5.32 10.59
C VAL A 199 -4.58 6.81 10.87
N LYS A 200 -5.52 7.62 10.40
CA LYS A 200 -5.51 9.07 10.63
C LYS A 200 -5.56 9.44 12.12
N ALA A 201 -6.30 8.69 12.94
CA ALA A 201 -6.42 8.94 14.37
C ALA A 201 -5.15 8.60 15.16
N GLU A 202 -4.35 7.64 14.68
CA GLU A 202 -3.14 7.18 15.38
C GLU A 202 -1.83 7.80 14.85
N VAL A 203 -1.86 8.42 13.67
CA VAL A 203 -0.70 9.14 13.11
C VAL A 203 -0.38 10.35 13.99
N PRO A 204 0.88 10.50 14.49
CA PRO A 204 1.24 11.54 15.45
C PRO A 204 1.29 12.96 14.87
N GLN A 205 1.29 13.10 13.54
CA GLN A 205 1.31 14.39 12.87
C GLN A 205 -0.05 15.06 12.91
N ALA A 206 -0.06 16.40 13.11
CA ALA A 206 -1.27 17.18 13.33
C ALA A 206 -2.17 17.33 12.07
N SER A 207 -1.60 17.20 10.88
CA SER A 207 -2.33 17.32 9.62
C SER A 207 -2.22 16.05 8.79
N VAL A 208 -3.35 15.34 8.62
CA VAL A 208 -3.42 14.09 7.84
C VAL A 208 -4.56 14.19 6.84
N THR A 209 -4.24 14.01 5.56
CA THR A 209 -5.20 14.00 4.45
C THR A 209 -5.19 12.67 3.71
N VAL A 210 -6.29 12.31 3.05
CA VAL A 210 -6.35 11.15 2.14
C VAL A 210 -6.37 11.67 0.71
N LEU A 211 -5.51 11.14 -0.14
CA LEU A 211 -5.46 11.50 -1.56
C LEU A 211 -6.38 10.57 -2.36
N GLU A 212 -7.30 11.16 -3.11
CA GLU A 212 -8.23 10.42 -3.97
C GLU A 212 -7.73 10.34 -5.42
N ASP A 213 -7.29 11.47 -5.97
CA ASP A 213 -6.81 11.56 -7.36
C ASP A 213 -5.41 12.19 -7.41
N VAL A 214 -4.42 11.30 -7.40
CA VAL A 214 -3.00 11.69 -7.44
C VAL A 214 -2.61 12.25 -8.81
N LEU A 215 -3.21 11.77 -9.88
CA LEU A 215 -2.85 12.22 -11.23
C LEU A 215 -3.30 13.67 -11.46
N GLN A 216 -4.54 13.99 -11.11
CA GLN A 216 -5.08 15.36 -11.24
C GLN A 216 -4.33 16.33 -10.33
N GLY A 217 -4.08 15.93 -9.08
CA GLY A 217 -3.30 16.75 -8.13
C GLY A 217 -1.89 17.02 -8.64
N ALA A 218 -1.21 16.02 -9.18
CA ALA A 218 0.14 16.18 -9.71
C ALA A 218 0.16 17.09 -10.96
N ILE A 219 -0.80 16.93 -11.88
CA ILE A 219 -0.93 17.80 -13.06
C ILE A 219 -1.13 19.26 -12.64
N ALA A 220 -1.98 19.51 -11.65
CA ALA A 220 -2.23 20.86 -11.13
C ALA A 220 -1.01 21.50 -10.45
N ALA A 221 -0.09 20.66 -9.91
CA ALA A 221 1.12 21.10 -9.25
C ALA A 221 2.33 21.29 -10.19
N LEU A 222 2.21 20.87 -11.46
CA LEU A 222 3.27 21.12 -12.45
C LEU A 222 3.31 22.62 -12.82
N PRO A 223 4.51 23.19 -13.01
CA PRO A 223 4.61 24.54 -13.51
C PRO A 223 3.94 24.64 -14.90
N THR A 224 3.10 25.63 -15.08
CA THR A 224 2.55 25.97 -16.40
C THR A 224 3.69 26.30 -17.36
N PRO A 225 3.58 25.89 -18.62
CA PRO A 225 4.63 26.12 -19.63
C PRO A 225 4.91 27.61 -19.87
#